data_47db04fa88139aa5af242427818926c3
#
_entry.id   47db04fa88139aa5af242427818926c3
#
_cell.length_a   1.000
_cell.length_b   1.000
_cell.length_c   1.000
_cell.angle_alpha   90.00
_cell.angle_beta   90.00
_cell.angle_gamma   90.00
#
_symmetry.space_group_name_H-M   'P 1'
#
loop_
_entity.id
_entity.type
_entity.pdbx_description
1 polymer ?
#
loop_
_entity_poly.entity_id
_entity_poly.type
_entity_poly.pdbx_seq_one_letter_code
_entity_poly.pdbx_strand_id
1 'polypeptide(L)'
;MEYNDDIYLDILHRTWGYSDFRGIQRDIIRSIVEGNDTLGLMPTGGGKSLTFQVPALAMEGVCIVVTPLIALMKDQVEHLRQKGVVAAAVCSGMTRREIMVVLDNCILGNTKLLYVSPERISTELFRLKLSRMKVSFITVDEAHCISQWGYDFRPSYLNIADIRQIKPDVPILALTATATPDVVDDIQDRLGFKQHNVFKMSFERKNLAYIVRQTENKDDELTHILNSVRGSAIVYVRTRKKAKDVSEFLQNNNISATFYHAGLSSTEKDLRQSEWQNNSTRVIVATNAFGMGIDKPDVRLVIHTDCPNSLEAYFQEAGRAGRDGQKAYAVLLFNDSDEMRIERRINAEFPDKTTICSIYEHMAYFFQLAAGAGAGHTFMFDIDRFCQTFHYMPFTVDAALRIIARSGYIEYEMEPDSRTRLMFTLERDQLYMLESNSPNEELVITTLLRMYSGLFVDYRYIDMSALSQATGLTHDQVFLILKSLNQRHILHFIPQRTMPLVSYVRNRVLPDELHIPAEAYEHRKEQALRMAKAIVGYARNNVVCRSRQLLCYFGEEKSTDCAQCDVCLDTNSSKTAADKQIDVAQKAIMNILADGKKHNVTEVLQIMMNRDVIGDALEYLVHEELINVDGSYIFL
;
A
#
# COMPACT_ATOMS: atom_id res chain seq x y z
N MET A 1 -12.68 -19.97 25.59
CA MET A 1 -11.50 -20.33 26.41
C MET A 1 -11.31 -19.18 27.39
N GLU A 2 -11.09 -19.42 28.66
CA GLU A 2 -10.85 -18.31 29.60
C GLU A 2 -9.47 -17.72 29.33
N TYR A 3 -9.38 -16.40 29.19
CA TYR A 3 -8.12 -15.70 28.88
C TYR A 3 -7.20 -15.77 30.11
N ASN A 4 -5.98 -16.28 29.91
CA ASN A 4 -4.94 -16.27 30.92
C ASN A 4 -3.70 -15.54 30.40
N ASP A 5 -3.43 -14.36 30.92
CA ASP A 5 -2.38 -13.43 30.48
C ASP A 5 -0.98 -14.07 30.51
N ASP A 6 -0.69 -14.87 31.54
CA ASP A 6 0.62 -15.50 31.75
C ASP A 6 1.03 -16.41 30.56
N ILE A 7 0.06 -17.13 29.98
CA ILE A 7 0.32 -18.02 28.83
C ILE A 7 0.80 -17.24 27.64
N TYR A 8 0.14 -16.12 27.35
CA TYR A 8 0.45 -15.28 26.18
C TYR A 8 1.75 -14.49 26.36
N LEU A 9 2.03 -14.02 27.59
CA LEU A 9 3.30 -13.39 27.94
C LEU A 9 4.47 -14.38 27.86
N ASP A 10 4.31 -15.60 28.32
CA ASP A 10 5.34 -16.63 28.22
C ASP A 10 5.67 -16.96 26.74
N ILE A 11 4.65 -17.10 25.90
CA ILE A 11 4.83 -17.27 24.44
C ILE A 11 5.54 -16.08 23.83
N LEU A 12 5.14 -14.84 24.15
CA LEU A 12 5.77 -13.62 23.68
C LEU A 12 7.25 -13.59 24.05
N HIS A 13 7.57 -13.88 25.30
CA HIS A 13 8.93 -13.87 25.82
C HIS A 13 9.79 -14.96 25.16
N ARG A 14 9.32 -16.21 25.11
CA ARG A 14 10.08 -17.34 24.55
C ARG A 14 10.31 -17.23 23.05
N THR A 15 9.32 -16.72 22.29
CA THR A 15 9.39 -16.73 20.82
C THR A 15 9.99 -15.45 20.26
N TRP A 16 9.67 -14.28 20.86
CA TRP A 16 10.10 -12.97 20.36
C TRP A 16 11.09 -12.25 21.27
N GLY A 17 11.25 -12.67 22.52
CA GLY A 17 12.16 -12.04 23.48
C GLY A 17 11.64 -10.72 24.08
N TYR A 18 10.36 -10.42 23.90
CA TYR A 18 9.74 -9.22 24.48
C TYR A 18 9.21 -9.51 25.87
N SER A 19 9.39 -8.56 26.79
CA SER A 19 8.95 -8.69 28.18
C SER A 19 7.46 -8.40 28.40
N ASP A 20 6.85 -7.60 27.54
CA ASP A 20 5.44 -7.21 27.64
C ASP A 20 4.84 -6.81 26.30
N PHE A 21 3.51 -6.83 26.22
CA PHE A 21 2.73 -6.31 25.11
C PHE A 21 2.75 -4.79 25.07
N ARG A 22 2.63 -4.21 23.85
CA ARG A 22 2.62 -2.76 23.63
C ARG A 22 1.20 -2.25 23.35
N GLY A 23 0.84 -1.14 24.02
CA GLY A 23 -0.44 -0.47 23.76
C GLY A 23 -1.64 -1.43 23.86
N ILE A 24 -2.44 -1.51 22.82
CA ILE A 24 -3.69 -2.29 22.78
C ILE A 24 -3.51 -3.76 22.37
N GLN A 25 -2.27 -4.25 22.21
CA GLN A 25 -2.05 -5.63 21.76
C GLN A 25 -2.69 -6.66 22.69
N ARG A 26 -2.58 -6.46 24.02
CA ARG A 26 -3.16 -7.33 25.04
C ARG A 26 -4.68 -7.39 24.94
N ASP A 27 -5.32 -6.24 24.75
CA ASP A 27 -6.77 -6.14 24.66
C ASP A 27 -7.31 -6.83 23.40
N ILE A 28 -6.61 -6.67 22.25
CA ILE A 28 -6.94 -7.37 21.00
C ILE A 28 -6.81 -8.89 21.19
N ILE A 29 -5.70 -9.35 21.79
CA ILE A 29 -5.47 -10.79 22.04
C ILE A 29 -6.57 -11.35 22.95
N ARG A 30 -6.91 -10.65 24.03
CA ARG A 30 -7.99 -11.05 24.92
C ARG A 30 -9.30 -11.17 24.18
N SER A 31 -9.68 -10.16 23.42
CA SER A 31 -10.94 -10.11 22.69
C SER A 31 -11.10 -11.27 21.71
N ILE A 32 -10.06 -11.61 20.94
CA ILE A 32 -10.12 -12.70 19.96
C ILE A 32 -10.14 -14.08 20.64
N VAL A 33 -9.42 -14.23 21.75
CA VAL A 33 -9.40 -15.48 22.53
C VAL A 33 -10.75 -15.76 23.20
N GLU A 34 -11.45 -14.72 23.62
CA GLU A 34 -12.82 -14.79 24.16
C GLU A 34 -13.86 -15.10 23.07
N GLY A 35 -13.47 -15.10 21.79
CA GLY A 35 -14.33 -15.46 20.66
C GLY A 35 -15.06 -14.29 20.03
N ASN A 36 -14.63 -13.04 20.30
CA ASN A 36 -15.24 -11.85 19.74
C ASN A 36 -14.59 -11.49 18.40
N ASP A 37 -15.43 -11.10 17.43
CA ASP A 37 -14.94 -10.41 16.25
C ASP A 37 -14.27 -9.10 16.67
N THR A 38 -13.10 -8.80 16.11
CA THR A 38 -12.24 -7.72 16.62
C THR A 38 -11.60 -6.95 15.47
N LEU A 39 -11.72 -5.63 15.48
CA LEU A 39 -10.98 -4.73 14.59
C LEU A 39 -9.89 -4.00 15.37
N GLY A 40 -8.64 -4.22 14.99
CA GLY A 40 -7.47 -3.54 15.55
C GLY A 40 -6.96 -2.44 14.62
N LEU A 41 -7.07 -1.17 15.06
CA LEU A 41 -6.47 -0.02 14.39
C LEU A 41 -5.13 0.28 15.03
N MET A 42 -4.04 -0.06 14.34
CA MET A 42 -2.69 0.08 14.87
C MET A 42 -1.77 0.70 13.81
N PRO A 43 -0.95 1.70 14.16
CA PRO A 43 -0.04 2.33 13.21
C PRO A 43 0.96 1.33 12.65
N THR A 44 1.57 1.69 11.52
CA THR A 44 2.70 0.93 10.97
C THR A 44 3.85 0.89 11.99
N GLY A 45 4.39 -0.30 12.25
CA GLY A 45 5.38 -0.51 13.32
C GLY A 45 4.77 -0.70 14.72
N GLY A 46 3.45 -0.63 14.89
CA GLY A 46 2.76 -0.88 16.16
C GLY A 46 2.71 -2.36 16.60
N GLY A 47 3.31 -3.27 15.83
CA GLY A 47 3.37 -4.68 16.17
C GLY A 47 2.08 -5.46 15.90
N LYS A 48 1.34 -5.10 14.84
CA LYS A 48 0.11 -5.79 14.40
C LYS A 48 0.26 -7.31 14.32
N SER A 49 1.37 -7.81 13.78
CA SER A 49 1.58 -9.25 13.60
C SER A 49 1.55 -10.04 14.90
N LEU A 50 2.02 -9.47 16.00
CA LEU A 50 2.01 -10.14 17.31
C LEU A 50 0.59 -10.41 17.84
N THR A 51 -0.37 -9.55 17.47
CA THR A 51 -1.76 -9.68 17.93
C THR A 51 -2.48 -10.93 17.42
N PHE A 52 -1.97 -11.53 16.33
CA PHE A 52 -2.49 -12.82 15.86
C PHE A 52 -1.48 -13.95 15.96
N GLN A 53 -0.17 -13.67 15.89
CA GLN A 53 0.84 -14.73 15.97
C GLN A 53 0.90 -15.35 17.36
N VAL A 54 0.85 -14.53 18.42
CA VAL A 54 0.88 -15.02 19.80
C VAL A 54 -0.34 -15.88 20.14
N PRO A 55 -1.59 -15.43 19.94
CA PRO A 55 -2.75 -16.27 20.27
C PRO A 55 -2.86 -17.51 19.37
N ALA A 56 -2.39 -17.47 18.11
CA ALA A 56 -2.35 -18.65 17.26
C ALA A 56 -1.50 -19.79 17.82
N LEU A 57 -0.44 -19.47 18.55
CA LEU A 57 0.42 -20.48 19.18
C LEU A 57 -0.23 -21.11 20.41
N ALA A 58 -1.01 -20.33 21.16
CA ALA A 58 -1.70 -20.80 22.38
C ALA A 58 -2.98 -21.58 22.08
N MET A 59 -3.73 -21.14 21.08
CA MET A 59 -5.03 -21.72 20.74
C MET A 59 -4.89 -23.04 19.97
N GLU A 60 -5.87 -23.90 20.13
CA GLU A 60 -5.96 -25.16 19.39
C GLU A 60 -6.50 -24.91 17.97
N GLY A 61 -5.86 -25.51 16.96
CA GLY A 61 -6.20 -25.35 15.56
C GLY A 61 -5.23 -24.43 14.80
N VAL A 62 -5.63 -24.04 13.60
CA VAL A 62 -4.86 -23.20 12.69
C VAL A 62 -5.46 -21.79 12.63
N CYS A 63 -4.64 -20.77 12.75
CA CYS A 63 -5.01 -19.39 12.39
C CYS A 63 -4.83 -19.20 10.88
N ILE A 64 -5.90 -18.78 10.21
CA ILE A 64 -5.86 -18.42 8.77
C ILE A 64 -5.61 -16.93 8.65
N VAL A 65 -4.50 -16.56 8.00
CA VAL A 65 -4.11 -15.16 7.80
C VAL A 65 -4.33 -14.79 6.33
N VAL A 66 -5.30 -13.93 6.10
CA VAL A 66 -5.59 -13.39 4.76
C VAL A 66 -4.82 -12.09 4.58
N THR A 67 -3.96 -12.04 3.57
CA THR A 67 -3.14 -10.86 3.28
C THR A 67 -2.96 -10.68 1.77
N PRO A 68 -2.85 -9.42 1.26
CA PRO A 68 -2.91 -9.15 -0.17
C PRO A 68 -1.60 -9.40 -0.92
N LEU A 69 -0.49 -9.62 -0.23
CA LEU A 69 0.84 -9.62 -0.82
C LEU A 69 1.59 -10.92 -0.60
N ILE A 70 1.92 -11.58 -1.71
CA ILE A 70 2.69 -12.84 -1.71
C ILE A 70 4.09 -12.67 -1.12
N ALA A 71 4.77 -11.57 -1.40
CA ALA A 71 6.10 -11.29 -0.84
C ALA A 71 6.04 -11.22 0.70
N LEU A 72 5.08 -10.47 1.25
CA LEU A 72 4.86 -10.36 2.68
C LEU A 72 4.53 -11.72 3.33
N MET A 73 3.70 -12.56 2.66
CA MET A 73 3.43 -13.91 3.15
C MET A 73 4.69 -14.74 3.31
N LYS A 74 5.56 -14.71 2.29
CA LYS A 74 6.82 -15.48 2.29
C LYS A 74 7.74 -15.03 3.40
N ASP A 75 7.93 -13.71 3.53
CA ASP A 75 8.78 -13.13 4.57
C ASP A 75 8.26 -13.46 5.99
N GLN A 76 6.96 -13.32 6.22
CA GLN A 76 6.34 -13.66 7.50
C GLN A 76 6.49 -15.15 7.84
N VAL A 77 6.24 -16.04 6.87
CA VAL A 77 6.38 -17.48 7.06
C VAL A 77 7.84 -17.86 7.35
N GLU A 78 8.79 -17.26 6.64
CA GLU A 78 10.21 -17.52 6.84
C GLU A 78 10.68 -17.06 8.23
N HIS A 79 10.32 -15.84 8.64
CA HIS A 79 10.62 -15.34 10.00
C HIS A 79 10.01 -16.20 11.11
N LEU A 80 8.79 -16.69 10.92
CA LEU A 80 8.14 -17.59 11.89
C LEU A 80 8.87 -18.92 11.97
N ARG A 81 9.26 -19.50 10.83
CA ARG A 81 10.01 -20.76 10.78
C ARG A 81 11.38 -20.63 11.44
N GLN A 82 12.09 -19.52 11.26
CA GLN A 82 13.35 -19.23 11.93
C GLN A 82 13.18 -19.19 13.46
N LYS A 83 11.99 -18.84 13.95
CA LYS A 83 11.63 -18.86 15.38
C LYS A 83 11.06 -20.20 15.86
N GLY A 84 11.09 -21.24 15.03
CA GLY A 84 10.57 -22.57 15.36
C GLY A 84 9.06 -22.70 15.27
N VAL A 85 8.34 -21.73 14.71
CA VAL A 85 6.89 -21.76 14.54
C VAL A 85 6.52 -22.43 13.22
N VAL A 86 5.62 -23.43 13.25
CA VAL A 86 5.15 -24.12 12.05
C VAL A 86 4.12 -23.25 11.33
N ALA A 87 4.59 -22.49 10.35
CA ALA A 87 3.78 -21.64 9.49
C ALA A 87 3.91 -22.08 8.01
N ALA A 88 2.84 -21.89 7.25
CA ALA A 88 2.79 -22.21 5.84
C ALA A 88 2.06 -21.08 5.07
N ALA A 89 2.36 -20.98 3.77
CA ALA A 89 1.64 -20.10 2.86
C ALA A 89 1.11 -20.87 1.65
N VAL A 90 -0.06 -20.50 1.16
CA VAL A 90 -0.60 -20.93 -0.14
C VAL A 90 -0.64 -19.73 -1.06
N CYS A 91 0.30 -19.68 -2.00
CA CYS A 91 0.46 -18.55 -2.92
C CYS A 91 0.40 -19.01 -4.39
N SER A 92 0.32 -18.03 -5.29
CA SER A 92 0.47 -18.28 -6.72
C SER A 92 1.86 -18.84 -7.02
N GLY A 93 1.92 -19.77 -7.98
CA GLY A 93 3.16 -20.47 -8.34
C GLY A 93 3.36 -21.83 -7.68
N MET A 94 2.59 -22.18 -6.67
CA MET A 94 2.58 -23.54 -6.11
C MET A 94 1.80 -24.50 -6.99
N THR A 95 2.29 -25.72 -7.09
CA THR A 95 1.58 -26.82 -7.76
C THR A 95 0.35 -27.26 -6.96
N ARG A 96 -0.62 -27.87 -7.62
CA ARG A 96 -1.82 -28.40 -6.93
C ARG A 96 -1.44 -29.40 -5.83
N ARG A 97 -0.40 -30.21 -6.04
CA ARG A 97 0.10 -31.18 -5.06
C ARG A 97 0.70 -30.50 -3.83
N GLU A 98 1.52 -29.47 -4.01
CA GLU A 98 2.09 -28.69 -2.91
C GLU A 98 0.99 -28.02 -2.09
N ILE A 99 -0.01 -27.43 -2.76
CA ILE A 99 -1.17 -26.84 -2.10
C ILE A 99 -1.93 -27.90 -1.27
N MET A 100 -2.17 -29.07 -1.85
CA MET A 100 -2.84 -30.17 -1.14
C MET A 100 -2.07 -30.59 0.10
N VAL A 101 -0.74 -30.77 0.01
CA VAL A 101 0.11 -31.14 1.16
C VAL A 101 0.03 -30.09 2.26
N VAL A 102 0.10 -28.81 1.92
CA VAL A 102 -0.01 -27.72 2.90
C VAL A 102 -1.38 -27.75 3.59
N LEU A 103 -2.47 -27.86 2.82
CA LEU A 103 -3.82 -27.88 3.37
C LEU A 103 -4.10 -29.14 4.21
N ASP A 104 -3.55 -30.29 3.82
CA ASP A 104 -3.67 -31.53 4.61
C ASP A 104 -2.89 -31.46 5.93
N ASN A 105 -1.72 -30.84 5.95
CA ASN A 105 -0.99 -30.56 7.20
C ASN A 105 -1.78 -29.65 8.13
N CYS A 106 -2.57 -28.71 7.60
CA CYS A 106 -3.47 -27.89 8.42
C CYS A 106 -4.62 -28.73 9.02
N ILE A 107 -5.19 -29.67 8.24
CA ILE A 107 -6.24 -30.60 8.74
C ILE A 107 -5.69 -31.51 9.83
N LEU A 108 -4.45 -32.00 9.70
CA LEU A 108 -3.79 -32.86 10.67
C LEU A 108 -3.33 -32.10 11.94
N GLY A 109 -3.46 -30.78 11.98
CA GLY A 109 -3.09 -29.95 13.13
C GLY A 109 -1.59 -29.65 13.26
N ASN A 110 -0.80 -29.94 12.22
CA ASN A 110 0.65 -29.71 12.23
C ASN A 110 1.03 -28.23 11.98
N THR A 111 0.10 -27.42 11.45
CA THR A 111 0.35 -26.02 11.08
C THR A 111 -0.39 -25.09 12.04
N LYS A 112 0.29 -24.08 12.59
CA LYS A 112 -0.29 -23.08 13.49
C LYS A 112 -0.79 -21.82 12.75
N LEU A 113 -0.08 -21.41 11.72
CA LEU A 113 -0.47 -20.24 10.90
C LEU A 113 -0.46 -20.62 9.41
N LEU A 114 -1.58 -20.36 8.74
CA LEU A 114 -1.72 -20.55 7.31
C LEU A 114 -1.99 -19.20 6.64
N TYR A 115 -1.03 -18.71 5.86
CA TYR A 115 -1.17 -17.49 5.08
C TYR A 115 -1.78 -17.79 3.70
N VAL A 116 -2.79 -17.02 3.33
CA VAL A 116 -3.50 -17.18 2.04
C VAL A 116 -3.81 -15.83 1.42
N SER A 117 -3.86 -15.77 0.08
CA SER A 117 -4.39 -14.60 -0.61
C SER A 117 -5.94 -14.64 -0.63
N PRO A 118 -6.61 -13.48 -0.72
CA PRO A 118 -8.08 -13.42 -0.75
C PRO A 118 -8.67 -14.20 -1.94
N GLU A 119 -8.00 -14.24 -3.11
CA GLU A 119 -8.44 -14.99 -4.28
C GLU A 119 -8.47 -16.51 -4.01
N ARG A 120 -7.58 -16.99 -3.13
CA ARG A 120 -7.51 -18.42 -2.78
C ARG A 120 -8.73 -18.88 -2.00
N ILE A 121 -9.32 -18.01 -1.19
CA ILE A 121 -10.50 -18.30 -0.36
C ILE A 121 -11.68 -18.77 -1.20
N SER A 122 -11.87 -18.18 -2.38
CA SER A 122 -12.98 -18.50 -3.28
C SER A 122 -12.80 -19.81 -4.03
N THR A 123 -11.60 -20.44 -4.01
CA THR A 123 -11.37 -21.68 -4.75
C THR A 123 -12.07 -22.88 -4.09
N GLU A 124 -12.69 -23.73 -4.90
CA GLU A 124 -13.42 -24.91 -4.44
C GLU A 124 -12.55 -25.84 -3.58
N LEU A 125 -11.30 -26.08 -4.02
CA LEU A 125 -10.35 -26.91 -3.26
C LEU A 125 -10.11 -26.36 -1.84
N PHE A 126 -9.89 -25.05 -1.71
CA PHE A 126 -9.65 -24.43 -0.43
C PHE A 126 -10.90 -24.53 0.48
N ARG A 127 -12.08 -24.21 -0.07
CA ARG A 127 -13.36 -24.28 0.67
C ARG A 127 -13.65 -25.70 1.17
N LEU A 128 -13.41 -26.72 0.34
CA LEU A 128 -13.58 -28.13 0.72
C LEU A 128 -12.61 -28.53 1.85
N LYS A 129 -11.35 -28.12 1.79
CA LYS A 129 -10.36 -28.44 2.83
C LYS A 129 -10.64 -27.63 4.11
N LEU A 130 -11.04 -26.36 4.00
CA LEU A 130 -11.39 -25.49 5.12
C LEU A 130 -12.52 -26.09 5.97
N SER A 131 -13.53 -26.72 5.37
CA SER A 131 -14.63 -27.34 6.12
C SER A 131 -14.14 -28.39 7.12
N ARG A 132 -13.02 -29.08 6.81
CA ARG A 132 -12.40 -30.13 7.62
C ARG A 132 -11.33 -29.63 8.59
N MET A 133 -10.85 -28.40 8.43
CA MET A 133 -9.83 -27.81 9.31
C MET A 133 -10.42 -27.43 10.67
N LYS A 134 -9.67 -27.63 11.73
CA LYS A 134 -9.93 -26.97 13.01
C LYS A 134 -9.29 -25.59 12.97
N VAL A 135 -10.11 -24.55 12.83
CA VAL A 135 -9.68 -23.16 12.73
C VAL A 135 -9.82 -22.49 14.08
N SER A 136 -8.75 -21.89 14.59
CA SER A 136 -8.77 -21.14 15.86
C SER A 136 -9.47 -19.79 15.69
N PHE A 137 -9.03 -19.00 14.72
CA PHE A 137 -9.60 -17.72 14.29
C PHE A 137 -9.08 -17.36 12.90
N ILE A 138 -9.68 -16.33 12.30
CA ILE A 138 -9.28 -15.82 10.98
C ILE A 138 -8.73 -14.42 11.16
N THR A 139 -7.55 -14.13 10.61
CA THR A 139 -6.96 -12.80 10.59
C THR A 139 -7.09 -12.22 9.19
N VAL A 140 -7.58 -11.00 9.08
CA VAL A 140 -7.64 -10.21 7.85
C VAL A 140 -6.65 -9.06 8.00
N ASP A 141 -5.46 -9.23 7.41
CA ASP A 141 -4.45 -8.17 7.39
C ASP A 141 -4.74 -7.18 6.27
N GLU A 142 -4.33 -5.93 6.45
CA GLU A 142 -4.66 -4.80 5.58
C GLU A 142 -6.18 -4.72 5.28
N ALA A 143 -7.00 -4.86 6.34
CA ALA A 143 -8.45 -4.98 6.25
C ALA A 143 -9.13 -3.80 5.53
N HIS A 144 -8.47 -2.63 5.45
CA HIS A 144 -8.96 -1.49 4.66
C HIS A 144 -9.18 -1.82 3.17
N CYS A 145 -8.52 -2.87 2.66
CA CYS A 145 -8.71 -3.34 1.29
C CYS A 145 -10.14 -3.88 1.01
N ILE A 146 -10.94 -4.19 2.03
CA ILE A 146 -12.33 -4.64 1.85
C ILE A 146 -13.28 -3.48 1.56
N SER A 147 -12.92 -2.27 1.99
CA SER A 147 -13.77 -1.09 1.88
C SER A 147 -13.63 -0.42 0.53
N GLN A 148 -14.76 -0.17 -0.12
CA GLN A 148 -14.78 0.64 -1.34
C GLN A 148 -14.40 2.11 -1.06
N TRP A 149 -14.53 2.54 0.17
CA TRP A 149 -14.14 3.87 0.65
C TRP A 149 -12.65 3.95 1.02
N GLY A 150 -11.95 2.80 1.05
CA GLY A 150 -10.51 2.72 1.26
C GLY A 150 -9.70 3.12 0.02
N TYR A 151 -8.46 3.52 0.23
CA TYR A 151 -7.56 3.96 -0.84
C TYR A 151 -6.98 2.80 -1.70
N ASP A 152 -6.99 1.56 -1.21
CA ASP A 152 -6.51 0.34 -1.91
C ASP A 152 -7.60 -0.75 -1.91
N PHE A 153 -8.78 -0.42 -2.44
CA PHE A 153 -9.87 -1.38 -2.53
C PHE A 153 -9.55 -2.55 -3.45
N ARG A 154 -9.75 -3.78 -2.94
CA ARG A 154 -9.56 -5.03 -3.67
C ARG A 154 -10.83 -5.86 -3.66
N PRO A 155 -11.48 -6.06 -4.83
CA PRO A 155 -12.74 -6.81 -4.90
C PRO A 155 -12.67 -8.21 -4.29
N SER A 156 -11.53 -8.89 -4.39
CA SER A 156 -11.31 -10.23 -3.81
C SER A 156 -11.47 -10.26 -2.28
N TYR A 157 -11.27 -9.13 -1.58
CA TYR A 157 -11.49 -9.03 -0.13
C TYR A 157 -12.96 -9.17 0.26
N LEU A 158 -13.90 -8.84 -0.62
CA LEU A 158 -15.33 -9.02 -0.36
C LEU A 158 -15.70 -10.49 -0.13
N ASN A 159 -14.96 -11.40 -0.77
CA ASN A 159 -15.20 -12.84 -0.67
C ASN A 159 -14.72 -13.44 0.66
N ILE A 160 -13.99 -12.67 1.50
CA ILE A 160 -13.52 -13.15 2.80
C ILE A 160 -14.70 -13.48 3.70
N ALA A 161 -15.76 -12.70 3.65
CA ALA A 161 -16.97 -12.93 4.43
C ALA A 161 -17.63 -14.30 4.16
N ASP A 162 -17.42 -14.88 2.97
CA ASP A 162 -17.93 -16.22 2.61
C ASP A 162 -17.40 -17.34 3.52
N ILE A 163 -16.28 -17.12 4.19
CA ILE A 163 -15.74 -18.06 5.18
C ILE A 163 -16.76 -18.31 6.30
N ARG A 164 -17.57 -17.31 6.65
CA ARG A 164 -18.64 -17.42 7.66
C ARG A 164 -19.65 -18.52 7.32
N GLN A 165 -19.92 -18.76 6.03
CA GLN A 165 -20.83 -19.84 5.60
C GLN A 165 -20.25 -21.23 5.94
N ILE A 166 -18.94 -21.37 5.98
CA ILE A 166 -18.24 -22.63 6.26
C ILE A 166 -17.86 -22.74 7.75
N LYS A 167 -17.52 -21.63 8.37
CA LYS A 167 -17.04 -21.53 9.76
C LYS A 167 -17.78 -20.38 10.50
N PRO A 168 -19.06 -20.52 10.83
CA PRO A 168 -19.89 -19.41 11.37
C PRO A 168 -19.46 -18.96 12.78
N ASP A 169 -18.88 -19.85 13.58
CA ASP A 169 -18.52 -19.59 14.98
C ASP A 169 -17.05 -19.16 15.17
N VAL A 170 -16.27 -19.15 14.10
CA VAL A 170 -14.86 -18.75 14.16
C VAL A 170 -14.76 -17.23 14.15
N PRO A 171 -14.11 -16.61 15.17
CA PRO A 171 -13.99 -15.16 15.24
C PRO A 171 -13.02 -14.63 14.18
N ILE A 172 -13.24 -13.38 13.75
CA ILE A 172 -12.40 -12.67 12.79
C ILE A 172 -11.65 -11.54 13.49
N LEU A 173 -10.33 -11.52 13.32
CA LEU A 173 -9.46 -10.40 13.68
C LEU A 173 -9.11 -9.61 12.42
N ALA A 174 -9.66 -8.43 12.26
CA ALA A 174 -9.31 -7.50 11.21
C ALA A 174 -8.24 -6.51 11.70
N LEU A 175 -7.20 -6.28 10.91
CA LEU A 175 -6.08 -5.40 11.26
C LEU A 175 -5.81 -4.41 10.13
N THR A 176 -5.65 -3.14 10.48
CA THR A 176 -5.20 -2.13 9.53
C THR A 176 -4.42 -1.01 10.23
N ALA A 177 -3.56 -0.33 9.45
CA ALA A 177 -2.80 0.83 9.91
C ALA A 177 -3.45 2.16 9.50
N THR A 178 -4.37 2.14 8.55
CA THR A 178 -4.91 3.34 7.91
C THR A 178 -6.39 3.12 7.61
N ALA A 179 -7.26 3.68 8.44
CA ALA A 179 -8.69 3.67 8.20
C ALA A 179 -9.32 4.95 8.77
N THR A 180 -10.12 5.62 7.96
CA THR A 180 -10.99 6.69 8.40
C THR A 180 -12.20 6.11 9.15
N PRO A 181 -12.96 6.90 9.92
CA PRO A 181 -14.15 6.40 10.61
C PRO A 181 -15.13 5.65 9.70
N ASP A 182 -15.41 6.17 8.51
CA ASP A 182 -16.31 5.53 7.53
C ASP A 182 -15.78 4.13 7.09
N VAL A 183 -14.46 4.01 6.92
CA VAL A 183 -13.81 2.74 6.56
C VAL A 183 -13.85 1.73 7.70
N VAL A 184 -13.77 2.20 8.95
CA VAL A 184 -13.85 1.36 10.17
C VAL A 184 -15.21 0.65 10.25
N ASP A 185 -16.29 1.36 10.00
CA ASP A 185 -17.63 0.79 10.03
C ASP A 185 -17.85 -0.16 8.85
N ASP A 186 -17.46 0.25 7.63
CA ASP A 186 -17.60 -0.59 6.42
C ASP A 186 -16.80 -1.91 6.51
N ILE A 187 -15.62 -1.93 7.16
CA ILE A 187 -14.85 -3.17 7.40
C ILE A 187 -15.67 -4.15 8.24
N GLN A 188 -16.25 -3.70 9.34
CA GLN A 188 -16.98 -4.55 10.26
C GLN A 188 -18.25 -5.10 9.63
N ASP A 189 -19.00 -4.24 8.91
CA ASP A 189 -20.22 -4.62 8.21
C ASP A 189 -19.94 -5.66 7.12
N ARG A 190 -18.90 -5.43 6.29
CA ARG A 190 -18.55 -6.35 5.18
C ARG A 190 -17.96 -7.67 5.65
N LEU A 191 -17.27 -7.71 6.78
CA LEU A 191 -16.80 -8.95 7.39
C LEU A 191 -17.88 -9.66 8.21
N GLY A 192 -19.07 -9.06 8.33
CA GLY A 192 -20.21 -9.62 9.05
C GLY A 192 -19.92 -9.79 10.54
N PHE A 193 -19.36 -8.76 11.19
CA PHE A 193 -19.13 -8.78 12.62
C PHE A 193 -20.47 -8.87 13.37
N LYS A 194 -20.53 -9.78 14.35
CA LYS A 194 -21.75 -9.96 15.18
C LYS A 194 -22.05 -8.70 16.01
N GLN A 195 -21.03 -8.02 16.45
CA GLN A 195 -21.07 -6.72 17.14
C GLN A 195 -19.86 -5.89 16.71
N HIS A 196 -20.06 -4.59 16.53
CA HIS A 196 -18.95 -3.67 16.29
C HIS A 196 -18.03 -3.65 17.51
N ASN A 197 -16.76 -3.96 17.30
CA ASN A 197 -15.76 -4.09 18.36
C ASN A 197 -14.40 -3.62 17.83
N VAL A 198 -14.01 -2.42 18.24
CA VAL A 198 -12.85 -1.71 17.70
C VAL A 198 -11.89 -1.35 18.83
N PHE A 199 -10.64 -1.75 18.68
CA PHE A 199 -9.54 -1.29 19.50
C PHE A 199 -8.69 -0.33 18.68
N LYS A 200 -8.49 0.88 19.17
CA LYS A 200 -7.77 1.94 18.47
C LYS A 200 -6.56 2.39 19.28
N MET A 201 -5.38 2.24 18.67
CA MET A 201 -4.15 2.86 19.16
C MET A 201 -3.97 4.21 18.47
N SER A 202 -3.48 5.21 19.20
CA SER A 202 -3.16 6.50 18.57
C SER A 202 -2.19 6.34 17.41
N PHE A 203 -2.44 7.04 16.33
CA PHE A 203 -1.57 7.10 15.17
C PHE A 203 -0.41 8.09 15.35
N GLU A 204 -0.32 8.75 16.48
CA GLU A 204 0.74 9.70 16.79
C GLU A 204 2.13 9.04 16.76
N ARG A 205 3.05 9.67 16.03
CA ARG A 205 4.45 9.25 15.90
C ARG A 205 5.36 10.33 16.44
N LYS A 206 5.64 10.30 17.74
CA LYS A 206 6.45 11.33 18.44
C LYS A 206 7.88 11.47 17.91
N ASN A 207 8.42 10.45 17.31
CA ASN A 207 9.77 10.43 16.72
C ASN A 207 9.81 10.78 15.22
N LEU A 208 8.65 11.00 14.57
CA LEU A 208 8.56 11.27 13.14
C LEU A 208 8.10 12.69 12.87
N ALA A 209 8.98 13.51 12.32
CA ALA A 209 8.66 14.86 11.90
C ALA A 209 8.10 14.87 10.47
N TYR A 210 6.87 15.32 10.32
CA TYR A 210 6.25 15.55 9.02
C TYR A 210 6.57 16.96 8.53
N ILE A 211 7.08 17.08 7.31
CA ILE A 211 7.55 18.35 6.75
C ILE A 211 7.01 18.47 5.32
N VAL A 212 6.50 19.63 4.96
CA VAL A 212 6.20 20.00 3.58
C VAL A 212 7.14 21.09 3.12
N ARG A 213 7.77 20.89 1.99
CA ARG A 213 8.64 21.88 1.34
C ARG A 213 8.02 22.33 0.02
N GLN A 214 7.63 23.60 -0.01
CA GLN A 214 7.20 24.26 -1.24
C GLN A 214 8.45 24.60 -2.06
N THR A 215 8.58 24.02 -3.25
CA THR A 215 9.77 24.23 -4.10
C THR A 215 9.47 24.01 -5.57
N GLU A 216 9.97 24.90 -6.42
CA GLU A 216 9.93 24.72 -7.86
C GLU A 216 11.01 23.75 -8.35
N ASN A 217 12.17 23.72 -7.70
CA ASN A 217 13.26 22.80 -8.02
C ASN A 217 13.35 21.66 -7.01
N LYS A 218 12.61 20.60 -7.28
CA LYS A 218 12.53 19.42 -6.42
C LYS A 218 13.84 18.61 -6.37
N ASP A 219 14.64 18.64 -7.42
CA ASP A 219 15.88 17.86 -7.50
C ASP A 219 16.99 18.46 -6.64
N ASP A 220 17.13 19.79 -6.63
CA ASP A 220 18.06 20.48 -5.74
C ASP A 220 17.66 20.33 -4.28
N GLU A 221 16.36 20.49 -3.97
CA GLU A 221 15.85 20.33 -2.61
C GLU A 221 16.03 18.88 -2.12
N LEU A 222 15.77 17.88 -2.98
CA LEU A 222 16.02 16.46 -2.68
C LEU A 222 17.48 16.22 -2.31
N THR A 223 18.40 16.76 -3.09
CA THR A 223 19.85 16.63 -2.87
C THR A 223 20.26 17.32 -1.56
N HIS A 224 19.73 18.53 -1.30
CA HIS A 224 19.96 19.28 -0.07
C HIS A 224 19.51 18.50 1.18
N ILE A 225 18.29 17.95 1.16
CA ILE A 225 17.75 17.17 2.27
C ILE A 225 18.58 15.90 2.52
N LEU A 226 18.92 15.16 1.46
CA LEU A 226 19.71 13.94 1.58
C LEU A 226 21.12 14.20 2.10
N ASN A 227 21.72 15.36 1.81
CA ASN A 227 23.02 15.75 2.35
C ASN A 227 22.92 16.23 3.82
N SER A 228 21.81 16.85 4.20
CA SER A 228 21.59 17.37 5.56
C SER A 228 21.27 16.28 6.58
N VAL A 229 20.58 15.21 6.18
CA VAL A 229 20.19 14.12 7.09
C VAL A 229 20.85 12.82 6.65
N ARG A 230 21.76 12.30 7.45
CA ARG A 230 22.44 11.03 7.20
C ARG A 230 21.56 9.83 7.55
N GLY A 231 21.91 8.66 6.99
CA GLY A 231 21.23 7.39 7.23
C GLY A 231 20.42 6.91 6.02
N SER A 232 19.76 5.76 6.17
CA SER A 232 18.99 5.12 5.12
C SER A 232 17.76 5.96 4.75
N ALA A 233 17.46 6.04 3.44
CA ALA A 233 16.36 6.84 2.91
C ALA A 233 15.55 6.09 1.86
N ILE A 234 14.26 6.44 1.79
CA ILE A 234 13.33 6.05 0.72
C ILE A 234 12.87 7.32 0.00
N VAL A 235 12.95 7.33 -1.32
CA VAL A 235 12.43 8.41 -2.16
C VAL A 235 11.28 7.87 -3.00
N TYR A 236 10.07 8.32 -2.74
CA TYR A 236 8.90 7.93 -3.49
C TYR A 236 8.71 8.80 -4.72
N VAL A 237 8.57 8.13 -5.85
CA VAL A 237 8.26 8.72 -7.16
C VAL A 237 7.09 7.98 -7.80
N ARG A 238 6.46 8.59 -8.77
CA ARG A 238 5.25 8.04 -9.34
C ARG A 238 5.47 7.01 -10.45
N THR A 239 6.45 7.22 -11.31
CA THR A 239 6.64 6.40 -12.51
C THR A 239 7.91 5.57 -12.46
N ARG A 240 7.89 4.42 -13.16
CA ARG A 240 9.07 3.54 -13.30
C ARG A 240 10.26 4.28 -13.92
N LYS A 241 10.01 5.10 -14.94
CA LYS A 241 11.02 5.93 -15.58
C LYS A 241 11.63 6.90 -14.58
N LYS A 242 10.80 7.68 -13.87
CA LYS A 242 11.29 8.65 -12.88
C LYS A 242 12.07 7.99 -11.74
N ALA A 243 11.72 6.75 -11.35
CA ALA A 243 12.50 6.02 -10.33
C ALA A 243 13.94 5.78 -10.79
N LYS A 244 14.12 5.42 -12.05
CA LYS A 244 15.44 5.25 -12.66
C LYS A 244 16.16 6.60 -12.81
N ASP A 245 15.50 7.58 -13.42
CA ASP A 245 16.09 8.90 -13.72
C ASP A 245 16.58 9.60 -12.43
N VAL A 246 15.77 9.60 -11.36
CA VAL A 246 16.13 10.19 -10.05
C VAL A 246 17.27 9.38 -9.38
N SER A 247 17.27 8.05 -9.48
CA SER A 247 18.36 7.23 -8.95
C SER A 247 19.69 7.57 -9.65
N GLU A 248 19.72 7.68 -10.97
CA GLU A 248 20.89 8.07 -11.76
C GLU A 248 21.33 9.51 -11.42
N PHE A 249 20.40 10.43 -11.27
CA PHE A 249 20.67 11.81 -10.84
C PHE A 249 21.37 11.85 -9.47
N LEU A 250 20.89 11.08 -8.49
CA LEU A 250 21.51 11.00 -7.16
C LEU A 250 22.89 10.40 -7.21
N GLN A 251 23.12 9.35 -8.01
CA GLN A 251 24.44 8.75 -8.20
C GLN A 251 25.43 9.75 -8.81
N ASN A 252 25.00 10.53 -9.80
CA ASN A 252 25.82 11.59 -10.40
C ASN A 252 26.19 12.71 -9.40
N ASN A 253 25.38 12.88 -8.34
CA ASN A 253 25.65 13.78 -7.23
C ASN A 253 26.36 13.11 -6.03
N ASN A 254 27.04 11.97 -6.26
CA ASN A 254 27.77 11.20 -5.26
C ASN A 254 26.90 10.69 -4.08
N ILE A 255 25.62 10.47 -4.30
CA ILE A 255 24.71 9.86 -3.31
C ILE A 255 24.45 8.42 -3.75
N SER A 256 24.85 7.44 -2.89
CA SER A 256 24.60 6.02 -3.15
C SER A 256 23.09 5.76 -3.23
N ALA A 257 22.59 5.43 -4.42
CA ALA A 257 21.18 5.24 -4.70
C ALA A 257 20.92 4.05 -5.64
N THR A 258 19.78 3.40 -5.48
CA THR A 258 19.24 2.39 -6.41
C THR A 258 17.76 2.65 -6.65
N PHE A 259 17.16 1.98 -7.63
CA PHE A 259 15.72 2.15 -7.91
C PHE A 259 14.95 0.84 -7.79
N TYR A 260 13.64 0.95 -7.49
CA TYR A 260 12.75 -0.19 -7.31
C TYR A 260 11.35 0.09 -7.88
N HIS A 261 10.82 -0.83 -8.70
CA HIS A 261 9.47 -0.75 -9.24
C HIS A 261 8.93 -2.13 -9.62
N ALA A 262 7.62 -2.25 -9.83
CA ALA A 262 6.95 -3.51 -10.14
C ALA A 262 7.48 -4.21 -11.41
N GLY A 263 7.99 -3.46 -12.38
CA GLY A 263 8.50 -4.00 -13.66
C GLY A 263 9.90 -4.63 -13.61
N LEU A 264 10.57 -4.64 -12.45
CA LEU A 264 11.83 -5.36 -12.27
C LEU A 264 11.58 -6.87 -12.15
N SER A 265 12.54 -7.69 -12.57
CA SER A 265 12.53 -9.14 -12.32
C SER A 265 12.57 -9.43 -10.81
N SER A 266 12.12 -10.61 -10.38
CA SER A 266 12.20 -11.03 -8.96
C SER A 266 13.63 -10.95 -8.43
N THR A 267 14.59 -11.45 -9.19
CA THR A 267 16.01 -11.45 -8.80
C THR A 267 16.58 -10.04 -8.62
N GLU A 268 16.22 -9.10 -9.52
CA GLU A 268 16.63 -7.71 -9.38
C GLU A 268 15.97 -7.03 -8.17
N LYS A 269 14.69 -7.33 -7.93
CA LYS A 269 13.96 -6.83 -6.74
C LYS A 269 14.64 -7.27 -5.46
N ASP A 270 14.92 -8.56 -5.34
CA ASP A 270 15.55 -9.16 -4.16
C ASP A 270 16.96 -8.60 -3.94
N LEU A 271 17.77 -8.46 -5.01
CA LEU A 271 19.10 -7.90 -4.94
C LEU A 271 19.09 -6.45 -4.45
N ARG A 272 18.33 -5.57 -5.10
CA ARG A 272 18.27 -4.14 -4.75
C ARG A 272 17.70 -3.88 -3.36
N GLN A 273 16.69 -4.66 -2.97
CA GLN A 273 16.13 -4.62 -1.63
C GLN A 273 17.15 -5.06 -0.59
N SER A 274 17.88 -6.16 -0.83
CA SER A 274 18.92 -6.66 0.06
C SER A 274 20.09 -5.66 0.22
N GLU A 275 20.57 -5.06 -0.87
CA GLU A 275 21.63 -4.03 -0.85
C GLU A 275 21.21 -2.83 0.01
N TRP A 276 19.96 -2.39 -0.11
CA TRP A 276 19.42 -1.30 0.70
C TRP A 276 19.19 -1.71 2.16
N GLN A 277 18.69 -2.91 2.41
CA GLN A 277 18.49 -3.44 3.77
C GLN A 277 19.82 -3.55 4.54
N ASN A 278 20.88 -3.98 3.87
CA ASN A 278 22.22 -4.14 4.44
C ASN A 278 23.05 -2.84 4.46
N ASN A 279 22.46 -1.70 4.11
CA ASN A 279 23.12 -0.39 4.01
C ASN A 279 24.28 -0.32 2.98
N SER A 280 24.41 -1.28 2.07
CA SER A 280 25.35 -1.20 0.93
C SER A 280 24.92 -0.10 -0.04
N THR A 281 23.62 0.12 -0.17
CA THR A 281 23.02 1.27 -0.85
C THR A 281 22.23 2.09 0.16
N ARG A 282 22.49 3.40 0.20
CA ARG A 282 21.87 4.31 1.17
C ARG A 282 20.43 4.69 0.83
N VAL A 283 20.16 5.01 -0.43
CA VAL A 283 18.88 5.55 -0.90
C VAL A 283 18.23 4.57 -1.86
N ILE A 284 16.96 4.27 -1.63
CA ILE A 284 16.14 3.55 -2.61
C ILE A 284 15.08 4.49 -3.19
N VAL A 285 15.12 4.69 -4.50
CA VAL A 285 14.12 5.49 -5.23
C VAL A 285 13.06 4.54 -5.77
N ALA A 286 11.83 4.68 -5.35
CA ALA A 286 10.83 3.67 -5.61
C ALA A 286 9.46 4.24 -5.99
N THR A 287 8.69 3.43 -6.73
CA THR A 287 7.23 3.62 -6.83
C THR A 287 6.55 3.00 -5.60
N ASN A 288 5.23 3.16 -5.49
CA ASN A 288 4.40 2.51 -4.45
C ASN A 288 4.54 0.96 -4.41
N ALA A 289 5.14 0.34 -5.44
CA ALA A 289 5.49 -1.08 -5.43
C ALA A 289 6.53 -1.45 -4.35
N PHE A 290 7.34 -0.48 -3.90
CA PHE A 290 8.24 -0.62 -2.75
C PHE A 290 7.51 -0.14 -1.51
N GLY A 291 6.76 -1.04 -0.92
CA GLY A 291 5.86 -0.60 0.11
C GLY A 291 5.56 -1.66 1.16
N MET A 292 4.42 -2.30 1.06
CA MET A 292 3.93 -3.27 2.04
C MET A 292 4.96 -4.41 2.25
N GLY A 293 5.23 -4.74 3.50
CA GLY A 293 6.17 -5.80 3.87
C GLY A 293 7.61 -5.36 4.13
N ILE A 294 7.98 -4.10 3.91
CA ILE A 294 9.32 -3.62 4.22
C ILE A 294 9.43 -3.34 5.72
N ASP A 295 10.33 -4.03 6.37
CA ASP A 295 10.59 -3.90 7.82
C ASP A 295 12.06 -3.57 8.11
N LYS A 296 12.51 -2.39 7.65
CA LYS A 296 13.82 -1.82 8.01
C LYS A 296 13.61 -0.78 9.11
N PRO A 297 14.20 -0.99 10.32
CA PRO A 297 13.92 -0.12 11.47
C PRO A 297 14.58 1.24 11.39
N ASP A 298 15.75 1.34 10.77
CA ASP A 298 16.67 2.48 10.79
C ASP A 298 16.52 3.44 9.60
N VAL A 299 15.36 3.51 8.98
CA VAL A 299 15.07 4.49 7.91
C VAL A 299 14.96 5.89 8.54
N ARG A 300 15.86 6.80 8.14
CA ARG A 300 15.88 8.18 8.68
C ARG A 300 15.02 9.15 7.88
N LEU A 301 14.85 8.90 6.59
CA LEU A 301 14.14 9.79 5.67
C LEU A 301 13.18 9.01 4.78
N VAL A 302 11.96 9.51 4.67
CA VAL A 302 11.04 9.19 3.59
C VAL A 302 10.69 10.49 2.87
N ILE A 303 11.01 10.56 1.58
CA ILE A 303 10.83 11.76 0.77
C ILE A 303 9.86 11.46 -0.37
N HIS A 304 8.83 12.28 -0.53
CA HIS A 304 7.91 12.23 -1.67
C HIS A 304 8.25 13.36 -2.63
N THR A 305 8.78 13.05 -3.80
CA THR A 305 9.03 14.03 -4.86
C THR A 305 7.80 14.26 -5.73
N ASP A 306 6.90 13.30 -5.77
CA ASP A 306 5.57 13.41 -6.37
C ASP A 306 4.52 13.31 -5.27
N CYS A 307 3.50 14.14 -5.35
CA CYS A 307 2.40 14.12 -4.39
C CYS A 307 1.65 12.77 -4.45
N PRO A 308 1.48 12.07 -3.34
CA PRO A 308 0.70 10.83 -3.25
C PRO A 308 -0.77 11.03 -3.67
N ASN A 309 -1.49 9.95 -3.88
CA ASN A 309 -2.90 10.00 -4.30
C ASN A 309 -3.84 10.40 -3.16
N SER A 310 -3.42 10.14 -1.92
CA SER A 310 -4.25 10.34 -0.73
C SER A 310 -3.38 10.50 0.52
N LEU A 311 -3.99 11.00 1.59
CA LEU A 311 -3.34 11.09 2.91
C LEU A 311 -3.05 9.71 3.51
N GLU A 312 -3.87 8.71 3.24
CA GLU A 312 -3.67 7.34 3.70
C GLU A 312 -2.40 6.74 3.08
N ALA A 313 -2.24 6.88 1.75
CA ALA A 313 -1.03 6.43 1.07
C ALA A 313 0.21 7.18 1.60
N TYR A 314 0.13 8.51 1.73
CA TYR A 314 1.19 9.31 2.32
C TYR A 314 1.56 8.83 3.72
N PHE A 315 0.57 8.65 4.60
CA PHE A 315 0.77 8.23 5.99
C PHE A 315 1.40 6.83 6.09
N GLN A 316 0.94 5.90 5.27
CA GLN A 316 1.49 4.54 5.21
C GLN A 316 2.94 4.51 4.73
N GLU A 317 3.26 5.30 3.69
CA GLU A 317 4.61 5.41 3.13
C GLU A 317 5.54 6.16 4.09
N ALA A 318 5.13 7.30 4.62
CA ALA A 318 5.85 8.08 5.62
C ALA A 318 6.13 7.29 6.90
N GLY A 319 5.17 6.46 7.33
CA GLY A 319 5.26 5.62 8.52
C GLY A 319 6.37 4.55 8.48
N ARG A 320 7.07 4.39 7.36
CA ARG A 320 8.25 3.52 7.24
C ARG A 320 9.48 4.10 7.91
N ALA A 321 9.52 5.43 8.11
CA ALA A 321 10.62 6.07 8.80
C ALA A 321 10.55 5.87 10.32
N GLY A 322 11.70 5.71 10.95
CA GLY A 322 11.87 5.73 12.42
C GLY A 322 11.16 4.62 13.17
N ARG A 323 11.10 3.41 12.66
CA ARG A 323 10.49 2.26 13.36
C ARG A 323 11.26 1.83 14.60
N ASP A 324 12.53 2.17 14.67
CA ASP A 324 13.40 1.97 15.83
C ASP A 324 13.16 2.98 16.98
N GLY A 325 12.21 3.91 16.80
CA GLY A 325 11.92 4.96 17.78
C GLY A 325 12.88 6.16 17.73
N GLN A 326 13.94 6.12 16.91
CA GLN A 326 14.83 7.24 16.72
C GLN A 326 14.22 8.31 15.82
N LYS A 327 14.68 9.55 15.95
CA LYS A 327 14.18 10.69 15.17
C LYS A 327 14.33 10.42 13.67
N ALA A 328 13.23 10.65 12.95
CA ALA A 328 13.15 10.47 11.52
C ALA A 328 12.26 11.54 10.89
N TYR A 329 12.34 11.68 9.57
CA TYR A 329 11.66 12.74 8.84
C TYR A 329 10.88 12.17 7.66
N ALA A 330 9.65 12.64 7.48
CA ALA A 330 8.82 12.43 6.30
C ALA A 330 8.65 13.77 5.58
N VAL A 331 9.23 13.88 4.39
CA VAL A 331 9.26 15.14 3.63
C VAL A 331 8.42 15.01 2.37
N LEU A 332 7.48 15.90 2.16
CA LEU A 332 6.72 16.06 0.92
C LEU A 332 7.23 17.29 0.17
N LEU A 333 7.78 17.08 -1.03
CA LEU A 333 8.13 18.16 -1.95
C LEU A 333 6.92 18.49 -2.81
N PHE A 334 6.42 19.71 -2.68
CA PHE A 334 5.17 20.12 -3.34
C PHE A 334 5.36 21.42 -4.14
N ASN A 335 4.65 21.53 -5.24
CA ASN A 335 4.47 22.77 -5.99
C ASN A 335 3.08 22.84 -6.65
N ASP A 336 2.72 23.98 -7.20
CA ASP A 336 1.40 24.19 -7.78
C ASP A 336 1.11 23.28 -8.99
N SER A 337 2.15 22.83 -9.69
CA SER A 337 1.97 21.88 -10.82
C SER A 337 1.52 20.49 -10.35
N ASP A 338 1.74 20.13 -9.09
CA ASP A 338 1.32 18.83 -8.55
C ASP A 338 -0.21 18.72 -8.46
N GLU A 339 -0.89 19.79 -8.05
CA GLU A 339 -2.36 19.83 -8.01
C GLU A 339 -2.95 19.62 -9.42
N MET A 340 -2.47 20.37 -10.41
CA MET A 340 -2.90 20.19 -11.80
C MET A 340 -2.63 18.78 -12.33
N ARG A 341 -1.51 18.16 -11.94
CA ARG A 341 -1.19 16.77 -12.30
C ARG A 341 -2.15 15.77 -11.66
N ILE A 342 -2.53 16.00 -10.40
CA ILE A 342 -3.51 15.16 -9.69
C ILE A 342 -4.88 15.24 -10.38
N GLU A 343 -5.35 16.46 -10.70
CA GLU A 343 -6.63 16.65 -11.38
C GLU A 343 -6.66 16.01 -12.77
N ARG A 344 -5.63 16.24 -13.58
CA ARG A 344 -5.51 15.61 -14.91
C ARG A 344 -5.58 14.11 -14.85
N ARG A 345 -4.97 13.51 -13.82
CA ARG A 345 -4.97 12.07 -13.60
C ARG A 345 -6.35 11.56 -13.24
N ILE A 346 -7.05 12.21 -12.30
CA ILE A 346 -8.40 11.82 -11.91
C ILE A 346 -9.33 11.89 -13.12
N ASN A 347 -9.23 12.95 -13.93
CA ASN A 347 -10.01 13.08 -15.15
C ASN A 347 -9.67 11.98 -16.19
N ALA A 348 -8.43 11.54 -16.25
CA ALA A 348 -8.02 10.44 -17.13
C ALA A 348 -8.45 9.07 -16.59
N GLU A 349 -8.47 8.87 -15.28
CA GLU A 349 -8.95 7.65 -14.62
C GLU A 349 -10.49 7.51 -14.67
N PHE A 350 -11.20 8.64 -14.78
CA PHE A 350 -12.65 8.68 -14.91
C PHE A 350 -13.06 9.44 -16.19
N PRO A 351 -12.83 8.84 -17.39
CA PRO A 351 -13.27 9.46 -18.64
C PRO A 351 -14.79 9.65 -18.62
N ASP A 352 -15.30 10.57 -19.41
CA ASP A 352 -16.74 10.82 -19.48
C ASP A 352 -17.51 9.59 -19.95
N LYS A 353 -18.77 9.47 -19.54
CA LYS A 353 -19.61 8.31 -19.85
C LYS A 353 -19.78 8.09 -21.35
N THR A 354 -19.78 9.16 -22.15
CA THR A 354 -19.90 9.07 -23.61
C THR A 354 -18.64 8.41 -24.20
N THR A 355 -17.46 8.75 -23.71
CA THR A 355 -16.21 8.08 -24.08
C THR A 355 -16.21 6.61 -23.66
N ILE A 356 -16.71 6.27 -22.47
CA ILE A 356 -16.80 4.88 -22.00
C ILE A 356 -17.74 4.07 -22.90
N CYS A 357 -18.93 4.60 -23.21
CA CYS A 357 -19.88 3.97 -24.12
C CYS A 357 -19.28 3.76 -25.54
N SER A 358 -18.56 4.77 -26.06
CA SER A 358 -17.89 4.68 -27.35
C SER A 358 -16.79 3.60 -27.37
N ILE A 359 -16.00 3.51 -26.30
CA ILE A 359 -14.98 2.46 -26.17
C ILE A 359 -15.64 1.08 -26.12
N TYR A 360 -16.74 0.91 -25.40
CA TYR A 360 -17.48 -0.35 -25.35
C TYR A 360 -18.01 -0.76 -26.73
N GLU A 361 -18.55 0.18 -27.50
CA GLU A 361 -19.01 -0.05 -28.86
C GLU A 361 -17.84 -0.41 -29.79
N HIS A 362 -16.75 0.33 -29.75
CA HIS A 362 -15.57 0.07 -30.58
C HIS A 362 -14.91 -1.28 -30.23
N MET A 363 -14.98 -1.73 -28.97
CA MET A 363 -14.56 -3.07 -28.60
C MET A 363 -15.36 -4.15 -29.33
N ALA A 364 -16.67 -3.96 -29.45
CA ALA A 364 -17.50 -4.88 -30.17
C ALA A 364 -17.19 -4.92 -31.67
N TYR A 365 -16.86 -3.79 -32.27
CA TYR A 365 -16.36 -3.75 -33.66
C TYR A 365 -15.00 -4.43 -33.79
N PHE A 366 -14.09 -4.19 -32.84
CA PHE A 366 -12.77 -4.79 -32.83
C PHE A 366 -12.81 -6.32 -32.74
N PHE A 367 -13.71 -6.86 -31.90
CA PHE A 367 -13.94 -8.30 -31.71
C PHE A 367 -14.96 -8.88 -32.70
N GLN A 368 -15.54 -8.07 -33.59
CA GLN A 368 -16.60 -8.46 -34.54
C GLN A 368 -17.80 -9.11 -33.84
N LEU A 369 -18.22 -8.55 -32.70
CA LEU A 369 -19.27 -9.09 -31.85
C LEU A 369 -20.61 -8.40 -32.14
N ALA A 370 -21.62 -9.17 -32.51
CA ALA A 370 -22.98 -8.67 -32.73
C ALA A 370 -23.68 -8.29 -31.44
N ALA A 371 -24.63 -7.34 -31.47
CA ALA A 371 -25.50 -7.05 -30.35
C ALA A 371 -26.33 -8.30 -29.98
N GLY A 372 -26.51 -8.54 -28.68
CA GLY A 372 -27.21 -9.74 -28.18
C GLY A 372 -26.36 -11.02 -28.16
N ALA A 373 -25.06 -10.96 -28.50
CA ALA A 373 -24.14 -12.09 -28.45
C ALA A 373 -22.96 -11.82 -27.50
N GLY A 374 -22.18 -12.82 -27.18
CA GLY A 374 -20.88 -12.69 -26.54
C GLY A 374 -20.76 -13.20 -25.11
N ALA A 375 -21.84 -13.50 -24.41
CA ALA A 375 -21.77 -14.05 -23.05
C ALA A 375 -20.89 -15.31 -23.00
N GLY A 376 -19.91 -15.33 -22.09
CA GLY A 376 -18.95 -16.42 -21.92
C GLY A 376 -17.79 -16.45 -22.93
N HIS A 377 -17.74 -15.54 -23.92
CA HIS A 377 -16.63 -15.44 -24.84
C HIS A 377 -15.48 -14.62 -24.26
N THR A 378 -14.26 -15.14 -24.42
CA THR A 378 -13.02 -14.49 -23.98
C THR A 378 -12.15 -14.13 -25.18
N PHE A 379 -11.69 -12.91 -25.21
CA PHE A 379 -10.84 -12.37 -26.27
C PHE A 379 -9.50 -11.90 -25.72
N MET A 380 -8.42 -12.15 -26.45
CA MET A 380 -7.16 -11.46 -26.24
C MET A 380 -7.29 -10.02 -26.77
N PHE A 381 -6.94 -9.05 -25.94
CA PHE A 381 -7.13 -7.65 -26.27
C PHE A 381 -5.81 -6.94 -26.53
N ASP A 382 -5.52 -6.70 -27.80
CA ASP A 382 -4.39 -5.88 -28.23
C ASP A 382 -4.75 -4.40 -28.05
N ILE A 383 -4.41 -3.86 -26.87
CA ILE A 383 -4.76 -2.49 -26.51
C ILE A 383 -4.05 -1.47 -27.42
N ASP A 384 -2.81 -1.75 -27.85
CA ASP A 384 -2.04 -0.83 -28.70
C ASP A 384 -2.66 -0.75 -30.10
N ARG A 385 -3.00 -1.88 -30.69
CA ARG A 385 -3.70 -1.95 -31.96
C ARG A 385 -5.09 -1.29 -31.89
N PHE A 386 -5.82 -1.55 -30.80
CA PHE A 386 -7.11 -0.90 -30.56
C PHE A 386 -6.98 0.62 -30.51
N CYS A 387 -6.03 1.14 -29.72
CA CYS A 387 -5.77 2.57 -29.60
C CYS A 387 -5.37 3.20 -30.91
N GLN A 388 -4.55 2.53 -31.72
CA GLN A 388 -4.17 2.99 -33.07
C GLN A 388 -5.37 3.05 -34.01
N THR A 389 -6.24 2.03 -33.96
CA THR A 389 -7.40 1.91 -34.85
C THR A 389 -8.47 2.97 -34.56
N PHE A 390 -8.75 3.22 -33.28
CA PHE A 390 -9.85 4.10 -32.86
C PHE A 390 -9.39 5.45 -32.27
N HIS A 391 -8.08 5.74 -32.33
CA HIS A 391 -7.47 6.98 -31.88
C HIS A 391 -7.68 7.32 -30.40
N TYR A 392 -7.63 6.30 -29.52
CA TYR A 392 -7.66 6.49 -28.08
C TYR A 392 -6.27 6.48 -27.44
N MET A 393 -6.18 7.07 -26.27
CA MET A 393 -5.00 6.91 -25.42
C MET A 393 -5.10 5.60 -24.63
N PRO A 394 -4.03 4.79 -24.53
CA PRO A 394 -4.07 3.51 -23.82
C PRO A 394 -4.58 3.59 -22.39
N PHE A 395 -4.20 4.65 -21.66
CA PHE A 395 -4.66 4.86 -20.29
C PHE A 395 -6.18 5.09 -20.20
N THR A 396 -6.76 5.83 -21.14
CA THR A 396 -8.22 6.08 -21.20
C THR A 396 -8.99 4.79 -21.49
N VAL A 397 -8.46 3.95 -22.37
CA VAL A 397 -9.05 2.64 -22.68
C VAL A 397 -9.01 1.74 -21.45
N ASP A 398 -7.85 1.64 -20.78
CA ASP A 398 -7.72 0.85 -19.55
C ASP A 398 -8.69 1.32 -18.45
N ALA A 399 -8.81 2.63 -18.23
CA ALA A 399 -9.75 3.21 -17.28
C ALA A 399 -11.21 2.86 -17.62
N ALA A 400 -11.61 3.01 -18.88
CA ALA A 400 -12.95 2.65 -19.35
C ALA A 400 -13.24 1.16 -19.16
N LEU A 401 -12.31 0.27 -19.52
CA LEU A 401 -12.47 -1.17 -19.34
C LEU A 401 -12.66 -1.57 -17.88
N ARG A 402 -11.93 -0.95 -16.96
CA ARG A 402 -12.11 -1.15 -15.52
C ARG A 402 -13.48 -0.73 -15.03
N ILE A 403 -14.03 0.38 -15.55
CA ILE A 403 -15.36 0.85 -15.22
C ILE A 403 -16.43 -0.08 -15.78
N ILE A 404 -16.31 -0.51 -17.04
CA ILE A 404 -17.22 -1.46 -17.68
C ILE A 404 -17.20 -2.82 -16.95
N ALA A 405 -16.03 -3.28 -16.52
CA ALA A 405 -15.87 -4.51 -15.74
C ALA A 405 -16.57 -4.40 -14.37
N ARG A 406 -16.39 -3.28 -13.67
CA ARG A 406 -17.09 -3.01 -12.40
C ARG A 406 -18.60 -2.90 -12.58
N SER A 407 -19.05 -2.49 -13.76
CA SER A 407 -20.48 -2.46 -14.11
C SER A 407 -21.04 -3.86 -14.46
N GLY A 408 -20.20 -4.92 -14.45
CA GLY A 408 -20.61 -6.31 -14.63
C GLY A 408 -20.91 -6.70 -16.08
N TYR A 409 -20.38 -5.98 -17.06
CA TYR A 409 -20.53 -6.33 -18.48
C TYR A 409 -19.41 -7.23 -18.99
N ILE A 410 -18.19 -7.00 -18.49
CA ILE A 410 -17.00 -7.78 -18.85
C ILE A 410 -16.22 -8.15 -17.59
N GLU A 411 -15.37 -9.17 -17.71
CA GLU A 411 -14.20 -9.36 -16.87
C GLU A 411 -12.99 -8.86 -17.64
N TYR A 412 -12.13 -8.09 -16.97
CA TYR A 412 -10.93 -7.52 -17.56
C TYR A 412 -9.71 -7.90 -16.72
N GLU A 413 -8.94 -8.85 -17.25
CA GLU A 413 -7.72 -9.35 -16.64
C GLU A 413 -6.51 -8.66 -17.28
N MET A 414 -5.87 -7.76 -16.55
CA MET A 414 -4.72 -7.00 -17.01
C MET A 414 -3.38 -7.65 -16.62
N GLU A 415 -3.36 -8.55 -15.65
CA GLU A 415 -2.11 -9.15 -15.19
C GLU A 415 -1.66 -10.27 -16.10
N PRO A 416 -0.50 -10.10 -16.78
CA PRO A 416 0.20 -11.19 -17.45
C PRO A 416 0.99 -12.00 -16.41
N ASP A 417 0.37 -12.51 -15.35
CA ASP A 417 1.04 -13.42 -14.41
C ASP A 417 1.10 -14.87 -14.94
N SER A 418 0.99 -15.02 -16.23
CA SER A 418 1.25 -16.30 -16.85
C SER A 418 2.68 -16.38 -17.33
N ARG A 419 3.62 -16.62 -16.42
CA ARG A 419 4.89 -17.20 -16.85
C ARG A 419 4.58 -18.41 -17.73
N THR A 420 5.28 -18.56 -18.84
CA THR A 420 5.22 -19.76 -19.67
C THR A 420 5.28 -20.99 -18.78
N ARG A 421 4.30 -21.86 -18.89
CA ARG A 421 4.26 -23.13 -18.14
C ARG A 421 3.84 -24.25 -19.05
N LEU A 422 4.39 -25.42 -18.77
CA LEU A 422 4.01 -26.64 -19.50
C LEU A 422 4.09 -27.88 -18.59
N MET A 423 3.38 -28.91 -18.98
CA MET A 423 3.51 -30.24 -18.44
C MET A 423 3.40 -31.26 -19.57
N PHE A 424 4.06 -32.41 -19.48
CA PHE A 424 3.85 -33.51 -20.42
C PHE A 424 2.54 -34.20 -20.12
N THR A 425 1.77 -34.48 -21.18
CA THR A 425 0.51 -35.25 -21.12
C THR A 425 0.74 -36.73 -21.34
N LEU A 426 1.83 -37.08 -22.00
CA LEU A 426 2.27 -38.45 -22.20
C LEU A 426 3.11 -38.94 -21.04
N GLU A 427 3.07 -40.24 -20.74
CA GLU A 427 3.98 -40.86 -19.81
C GLU A 427 5.41 -40.93 -20.37
N ARG A 428 6.39 -41.05 -19.48
CA ARG A 428 7.80 -41.03 -19.87
C ARG A 428 8.16 -42.06 -20.94
N ASP A 429 7.61 -43.27 -20.83
CA ASP A 429 7.90 -44.35 -21.75
C ASP A 429 7.26 -44.12 -23.14
N GLN A 430 6.09 -43.50 -23.18
CA GLN A 430 5.41 -43.13 -24.43
C GLN A 430 6.16 -42.04 -25.20
N LEU A 431 6.85 -41.13 -24.46
CA LEU A 431 7.63 -40.06 -25.07
C LEU A 431 8.83 -40.61 -25.87
N TYR A 432 9.46 -41.70 -25.42
CA TYR A 432 10.57 -42.37 -26.13
C TYR A 432 10.13 -43.16 -27.36
N MET A 433 8.84 -43.49 -27.51
CA MET A 433 8.28 -44.21 -28.64
C MET A 433 7.78 -43.30 -29.78
N LEU A 434 7.97 -41.98 -29.67
CA LEU A 434 7.53 -41.03 -30.70
C LEU A 434 8.51 -41.02 -31.88
N GLU A 435 8.22 -41.79 -32.93
CA GLU A 435 9.01 -41.86 -34.17
C GLU A 435 8.89 -40.62 -35.09
N SER A 436 8.02 -39.64 -34.76
CA SER A 436 7.64 -38.55 -35.67
C SER A 436 8.15 -37.17 -35.26
N ASN A 437 9.12 -37.06 -34.35
CA ASN A 437 9.68 -35.78 -33.92
C ASN A 437 10.78 -35.32 -34.90
N SER A 438 10.79 -33.99 -35.18
CA SER A 438 11.93 -33.40 -35.88
C SER A 438 13.14 -33.30 -34.93
N PRO A 439 14.39 -33.22 -35.45
CA PRO A 439 15.58 -33.07 -34.61
C PRO A 439 15.50 -31.90 -33.63
N ASN A 440 14.85 -30.81 -34.04
CA ASN A 440 14.67 -29.62 -33.18
C ASN A 440 13.61 -29.85 -32.08
N GLU A 441 12.54 -30.62 -32.37
CA GLU A 441 11.54 -31.00 -31.36
C GLU A 441 12.17 -31.91 -30.30
N GLU A 442 12.97 -32.90 -30.72
CA GLU A 442 13.68 -33.79 -29.81
C GLU A 442 14.70 -33.03 -28.94
N LEU A 443 15.40 -32.06 -29.53
CA LEU A 443 16.31 -31.17 -28.80
C LEU A 443 15.58 -30.37 -27.73
N VAL A 444 14.43 -29.77 -28.05
CA VAL A 444 13.62 -28.99 -27.10
C VAL A 444 13.09 -29.90 -25.98
N ILE A 445 12.54 -31.08 -26.31
CA ILE A 445 12.05 -32.05 -25.32
C ILE A 445 13.17 -32.47 -24.36
N THR A 446 14.31 -32.87 -24.90
CA THR A 446 15.45 -33.32 -24.08
C THR A 446 15.99 -32.23 -23.20
N THR A 447 16.07 -30.99 -23.71
CA THR A 447 16.52 -29.82 -22.93
C THR A 447 15.53 -29.50 -21.81
N LEU A 448 14.21 -29.53 -22.07
CA LEU A 448 13.19 -29.36 -21.06
C LEU A 448 13.32 -30.38 -19.92
N LEU A 449 13.49 -31.65 -20.25
CA LEU A 449 13.63 -32.71 -19.26
C LEU A 449 14.90 -32.60 -18.41
N ARG A 450 15.97 -32.00 -18.97
CA ARG A 450 17.22 -31.74 -18.26
C ARG A 450 17.13 -30.51 -17.35
N MET A 451 16.46 -29.45 -17.81
CA MET A 451 16.39 -28.19 -17.08
C MET A 451 15.33 -28.19 -15.97
N TYR A 452 14.23 -28.92 -16.17
CA TYR A 452 13.07 -28.84 -15.30
C TYR A 452 12.63 -30.21 -14.81
N SER A 453 12.64 -30.43 -13.50
CA SER A 453 12.14 -31.65 -12.88
C SER A 453 10.63 -31.60 -12.64
N GLY A 454 9.95 -32.76 -12.75
CA GLY A 454 8.53 -32.89 -12.42
C GLY A 454 7.53 -32.48 -13.50
N LEU A 455 7.97 -32.33 -14.74
CA LEU A 455 7.14 -31.97 -15.90
C LEU A 455 6.05 -33.02 -16.26
N PHE A 456 6.21 -34.27 -15.81
CA PHE A 456 5.20 -35.34 -15.98
C PHE A 456 4.13 -35.37 -14.89
N VAL A 457 4.34 -34.62 -13.79
CA VAL A 457 3.46 -34.67 -12.60
C VAL A 457 2.54 -33.47 -12.58
N ASP A 458 3.07 -32.27 -12.91
CA ASP A 458 2.34 -31.02 -12.87
C ASP A 458 3.01 -29.96 -13.73
N TYR A 459 2.29 -28.84 -13.96
CA TYR A 459 2.82 -27.69 -14.68
C TYR A 459 4.08 -27.13 -14.00
N ARG A 460 5.12 -26.87 -14.81
CA ARG A 460 6.32 -26.16 -14.39
C ARG A 460 6.46 -24.86 -15.16
N TYR A 461 6.89 -23.84 -14.47
CA TYR A 461 7.25 -22.57 -15.10
C TYR A 461 8.54 -22.72 -15.89
N ILE A 462 8.51 -22.28 -17.13
CA ILE A 462 9.63 -22.38 -18.07
C ILE A 462 10.10 -20.98 -18.41
N ASP A 463 11.41 -20.78 -18.30
CA ASP A 463 12.07 -19.59 -18.84
C ASP A 463 12.38 -19.82 -20.32
N MET A 464 11.61 -19.17 -21.19
CA MET A 464 11.73 -19.27 -22.63
C MET A 464 13.08 -18.75 -23.14
N SER A 465 13.66 -17.76 -22.48
CA SER A 465 14.97 -17.21 -22.85
C SER A 465 16.08 -18.20 -22.51
N ALA A 466 16.04 -18.79 -21.31
CA ALA A 466 16.98 -19.82 -20.90
C ALA A 466 16.87 -21.08 -21.79
N LEU A 467 15.65 -21.48 -22.18
CA LEU A 467 15.41 -22.61 -23.08
C LEU A 467 15.92 -22.31 -24.49
N SER A 468 15.70 -21.10 -25.00
CA SER A 468 16.24 -20.64 -26.30
C SER A 468 17.76 -20.67 -26.29
N GLN A 469 18.38 -20.16 -25.24
CA GLN A 469 19.84 -20.18 -25.10
C GLN A 469 20.42 -21.59 -24.99
N ALA A 470 19.77 -22.49 -24.25
CA ALA A 470 20.22 -23.87 -24.07
C ALA A 470 20.06 -24.74 -25.32
N THR A 471 19.05 -24.46 -26.15
CA THR A 471 18.81 -25.16 -27.41
C THR A 471 19.54 -24.57 -28.62
N GLY A 472 20.00 -23.31 -28.51
CA GLY A 472 20.57 -22.56 -29.66
C GLY A 472 19.53 -22.15 -30.71
N LEU A 473 18.23 -22.32 -30.41
CA LEU A 473 17.11 -21.93 -31.29
C LEU A 473 16.63 -20.52 -30.91
N THR A 474 16.04 -19.82 -31.86
CA THR A 474 15.40 -18.53 -31.58
C THR A 474 14.15 -18.72 -30.70
N HIS A 475 13.77 -17.66 -29.95
CA HIS A 475 12.57 -17.68 -29.12
C HIS A 475 11.30 -18.10 -29.90
N ASP A 476 11.15 -17.58 -31.12
CA ASP A 476 10.01 -17.90 -31.99
C ASP A 476 10.02 -19.37 -32.45
N GLN A 477 11.19 -19.94 -32.75
CA GLN A 477 11.33 -21.35 -33.11
C GLN A 477 10.94 -22.25 -31.95
N VAL A 478 11.43 -21.95 -30.73
CA VAL A 478 11.05 -22.70 -29.51
C VAL A 478 9.55 -22.60 -29.27
N PHE A 479 8.98 -21.41 -29.41
CA PHE A 479 7.54 -21.19 -29.26
C PHE A 479 6.70 -22.01 -30.23
N LEU A 480 7.06 -22.00 -31.51
CA LEU A 480 6.36 -22.80 -32.56
C LEU A 480 6.47 -24.30 -32.30
N ILE A 481 7.63 -24.77 -31.85
CA ILE A 481 7.84 -26.18 -31.49
C ILE A 481 6.94 -26.56 -30.31
N LEU A 482 6.93 -25.78 -29.25
CA LEU A 482 6.06 -26.04 -28.08
C LEU A 482 4.57 -26.01 -28.46
N LYS A 483 4.18 -25.13 -29.37
CA LYS A 483 2.81 -25.07 -29.90
C LYS A 483 2.46 -26.30 -30.74
N SER A 484 3.37 -26.78 -31.56
CA SER A 484 3.23 -28.01 -32.33
C SER A 484 3.06 -29.23 -31.41
N LEU A 485 3.92 -29.37 -30.41
CA LEU A 485 3.86 -30.45 -29.42
C LEU A 485 2.55 -30.42 -28.61
N ASN A 486 2.05 -29.22 -28.30
CA ASN A 486 0.75 -29.03 -27.63
C ASN A 486 -0.42 -29.46 -28.52
N GLN A 487 -0.41 -29.12 -29.81
CA GLN A 487 -1.44 -29.53 -30.77
C GLN A 487 -1.48 -31.06 -30.97
N ARG A 488 -0.34 -31.71 -30.84
CA ARG A 488 -0.20 -33.17 -30.90
C ARG A 488 -0.47 -33.88 -29.58
N HIS A 489 -0.90 -33.15 -28.55
CA HIS A 489 -1.16 -33.67 -27.21
C HIS A 489 0.03 -34.37 -26.54
N ILE A 490 1.26 -34.03 -26.93
CA ILE A 490 2.48 -34.53 -26.29
C ILE A 490 2.74 -33.84 -24.97
N LEU A 491 2.50 -32.56 -24.94
CA LEU A 491 2.56 -31.73 -23.74
C LEU A 491 1.40 -30.73 -23.75
N HIS A 492 1.07 -30.17 -22.60
CA HIS A 492 0.16 -29.05 -22.49
C HIS A 492 0.97 -27.78 -22.22
N PHE A 493 0.97 -26.89 -23.21
CA PHE A 493 1.75 -25.65 -23.22
C PHE A 493 0.85 -24.45 -23.02
N ILE A 494 1.11 -23.68 -21.98
CA ILE A 494 0.44 -22.40 -21.69
C ILE A 494 1.50 -21.31 -21.81
N PRO A 495 1.52 -20.58 -22.94
CA PRO A 495 2.48 -19.52 -23.15
C PRO A 495 2.26 -18.35 -22.20
N GLN A 496 3.32 -17.58 -21.96
CA GLN A 496 3.20 -16.30 -21.29
C GLN A 496 2.23 -15.42 -22.09
N ARG A 497 1.23 -14.90 -21.42
CA ARG A 497 0.32 -13.95 -22.03
C ARG A 497 0.95 -12.57 -21.99
N THR A 498 1.09 -11.95 -23.12
CA THR A 498 1.59 -10.57 -23.25
C THR A 498 0.45 -9.57 -23.38
N MET A 499 -0.77 -10.03 -23.58
CA MET A 499 -1.97 -9.22 -23.81
C MET A 499 -3.02 -9.48 -22.73
N PRO A 500 -3.74 -8.45 -22.26
CA PRO A 500 -4.88 -8.60 -21.37
C PRO A 500 -6.00 -9.42 -22.01
N LEU A 501 -6.84 -9.98 -21.14
CA LEU A 501 -8.06 -10.69 -21.56
C LEU A 501 -9.28 -9.86 -21.25
N VAL A 502 -10.24 -9.90 -22.17
CA VAL A 502 -11.58 -9.37 -22.00
C VAL A 502 -12.58 -10.51 -22.20
N SER A 503 -13.33 -10.86 -21.15
CA SER A 503 -14.39 -11.86 -21.19
C SER A 503 -15.74 -11.18 -21.02
N TYR A 504 -16.66 -11.40 -21.94
CA TYR A 504 -18.02 -10.87 -21.79
C TYR A 504 -18.80 -11.73 -20.80
N VAL A 505 -19.21 -11.12 -19.68
CA VAL A 505 -20.00 -11.79 -18.62
C VAL A 505 -21.45 -11.95 -19.06
N ARG A 506 -21.97 -10.99 -19.80
CA ARG A 506 -23.30 -10.99 -20.39
C ARG A 506 -23.25 -10.67 -21.89
N ASN A 507 -24.35 -10.91 -22.59
CA ASN A 507 -24.44 -10.54 -24.00
C ASN A 507 -24.21 -9.03 -24.20
N ARG A 508 -23.57 -8.69 -25.31
CA ARG A 508 -23.36 -7.30 -25.71
C ARG A 508 -24.70 -6.57 -25.82
N VAL A 509 -24.79 -5.42 -25.14
CA VAL A 509 -25.90 -4.46 -25.26
C VAL A 509 -25.52 -3.34 -26.22
N LEU A 510 -26.49 -2.55 -26.64
CA LEU A 510 -26.24 -1.31 -27.40
C LEU A 510 -25.66 -0.24 -26.47
N PRO A 511 -24.91 0.76 -27.02
CA PRO A 511 -24.32 1.82 -26.19
C PRO A 511 -25.34 2.58 -25.32
N ASP A 512 -26.53 2.82 -25.83
CA ASP A 512 -27.63 3.51 -25.12
C ASP A 512 -28.22 2.66 -23.98
N GLU A 513 -28.03 1.35 -24.02
CA GLU A 513 -28.47 0.40 -22.99
C GLU A 513 -27.37 0.09 -21.97
N LEU A 514 -26.15 0.63 -22.18
CA LEU A 514 -25.03 0.44 -21.27
C LEU A 514 -25.25 1.25 -19.99
N HIS A 515 -25.75 0.59 -18.95
CA HIS A 515 -25.96 1.22 -17.66
C HIS A 515 -24.69 1.15 -16.81
N ILE A 516 -24.11 2.30 -16.47
CA ILE A 516 -22.97 2.43 -15.57
C ILE A 516 -23.49 2.85 -14.20
N PRO A 517 -23.48 1.94 -13.19
CA PRO A 517 -23.96 2.24 -11.84
C PRO A 517 -23.15 3.36 -11.18
N ALA A 518 -23.79 4.14 -10.30
CA ALA A 518 -23.14 5.23 -9.57
C ALA A 518 -21.96 4.72 -8.71
N GLU A 519 -22.07 3.50 -8.16
CA GLU A 519 -21.01 2.85 -7.39
C GLU A 519 -19.76 2.53 -8.23
N ALA A 520 -19.92 2.30 -9.53
CA ALA A 520 -18.82 2.00 -10.44
C ALA A 520 -18.11 3.26 -10.94
N TYR A 521 -18.79 4.42 -10.98
CA TYR A 521 -18.27 5.64 -11.58
C TYR A 521 -18.37 6.86 -10.65
N GLU A 522 -19.58 7.41 -10.37
CA GLU A 522 -19.75 8.68 -9.68
C GLU A 522 -19.16 8.65 -8.27
N HIS A 523 -19.55 7.69 -7.45
CA HIS A 523 -19.08 7.59 -6.06
C HIS A 523 -17.56 7.44 -5.99
N ARG A 524 -16.97 6.69 -6.91
CA ARG A 524 -15.51 6.53 -6.99
C ARG A 524 -14.79 7.80 -7.44
N LYS A 525 -15.36 8.51 -8.41
CA LYS A 525 -14.82 9.79 -8.87
C LYS A 525 -14.86 10.83 -7.74
N GLU A 526 -15.98 10.93 -7.04
CA GLU A 526 -16.12 11.81 -5.88
C GLU A 526 -15.14 11.46 -4.76
N GLN A 527 -14.96 10.18 -4.49
CA GLN A 527 -13.97 9.70 -3.53
C GLN A 527 -12.55 10.08 -3.93
N ALA A 528 -12.16 9.85 -5.19
CA ALA A 528 -10.84 10.23 -5.70
C ALA A 528 -10.60 11.75 -5.59
N LEU A 529 -11.61 12.55 -5.90
CA LEU A 529 -11.56 14.01 -5.74
C LEU A 529 -11.46 14.44 -4.27
N ARG A 530 -12.20 13.79 -3.35
CA ARG A 530 -12.13 14.06 -1.91
C ARG A 530 -10.75 13.74 -1.35
N MET A 531 -10.18 12.59 -1.71
CA MET A 531 -8.82 12.20 -1.30
C MET A 531 -7.76 13.17 -1.85
N ALA A 532 -7.90 13.60 -3.11
CA ALA A 532 -7.01 14.57 -3.73
C ALA A 532 -7.09 15.94 -3.02
N LYS A 533 -8.29 16.42 -2.72
CA LYS A 533 -8.48 17.66 -1.96
C LYS A 533 -7.84 17.58 -0.56
N ALA A 534 -7.94 16.43 0.11
CA ALA A 534 -7.36 16.24 1.43
C ALA A 534 -5.82 16.33 1.39
N ILE A 535 -5.15 15.67 0.46
CA ILE A 535 -3.68 15.70 0.36
C ILE A 535 -3.16 17.07 -0.13
N VAL A 536 -3.85 17.74 -1.06
CA VAL A 536 -3.51 19.10 -1.50
C VAL A 536 -3.71 20.09 -0.37
N GLY A 537 -4.83 20.00 0.35
CA GLY A 537 -5.10 20.82 1.54
C GLY A 537 -4.05 20.63 2.64
N TYR A 538 -3.59 19.38 2.84
CA TYR A 538 -2.48 19.09 3.74
C TYR A 538 -1.18 19.74 3.27
N ALA A 539 -0.85 19.63 1.99
CA ALA A 539 0.38 20.19 1.43
C ALA A 539 0.41 21.71 1.46
N ARG A 540 -0.72 22.38 1.24
CA ARG A 540 -0.85 23.85 1.25
C ARG A 540 -1.05 24.45 2.64
N ASN A 541 -1.37 23.64 3.64
CA ASN A 541 -1.59 24.14 5.00
C ASN A 541 -0.27 24.66 5.60
N ASN A 542 -0.32 25.85 6.23
CA ASN A 542 0.79 26.49 6.97
C ASN A 542 0.35 27.03 8.34
N VAL A 543 -0.83 26.63 8.82
CA VAL A 543 -1.41 27.13 10.06
C VAL A 543 -1.53 26.02 11.09
N VAL A 544 -2.01 24.85 10.69
CA VAL A 544 -2.27 23.73 11.59
C VAL A 544 -1.08 22.76 11.58
N CYS A 545 -0.67 22.30 12.77
CA CYS A 545 0.37 21.29 12.93
C CYS A 545 0.15 20.09 12.00
N ARG A 546 1.19 19.67 11.28
CA ARG A 546 1.13 18.55 10.29
C ARG A 546 0.65 17.23 10.91
N SER A 547 1.20 16.89 12.08
CA SER A 547 0.80 15.67 12.78
C SER A 547 -0.66 15.74 13.22
N ARG A 548 -1.09 16.88 13.78
CA ARG A 548 -2.47 17.09 14.22
C ARG A 548 -3.47 17.00 13.05
N GLN A 549 -3.12 17.54 11.88
CA GLN A 549 -3.96 17.45 10.70
C GLN A 549 -4.12 16.00 10.23
N LEU A 550 -3.05 15.18 10.23
CA LEU A 550 -3.10 13.76 9.91
C LEU A 550 -3.95 12.99 10.95
N LEU A 551 -3.73 13.23 12.24
CA LEU A 551 -4.48 12.59 13.31
C LEU A 551 -5.98 12.89 13.24
N CYS A 552 -6.34 14.15 12.97
CA CYS A 552 -7.72 14.57 12.76
C CYS A 552 -8.36 13.87 11.56
N TYR A 553 -7.64 13.71 10.45
CA TYR A 553 -8.10 12.99 9.27
C TYR A 553 -8.46 11.52 9.58
N PHE A 554 -7.69 10.87 10.46
CA PHE A 554 -7.98 9.51 10.94
C PHE A 554 -8.91 9.45 12.16
N GLY A 555 -9.61 10.56 12.47
CA GLY A 555 -10.63 10.62 13.53
C GLY A 555 -10.04 10.75 14.94
N GLU A 556 -8.84 11.32 15.10
CA GLU A 556 -8.27 11.69 16.40
C GLU A 556 -8.36 13.21 16.60
N GLU A 557 -9.50 13.67 17.06
CA GLU A 557 -9.78 15.12 17.24
C GLU A 557 -8.99 15.76 18.38
N LYS A 558 -8.73 15.00 19.45
CA LYS A 558 -8.04 15.48 20.66
C LYS A 558 -6.54 15.21 20.57
N SER A 559 -5.83 15.95 19.75
CA SER A 559 -4.38 15.84 19.60
C SER A 559 -3.70 17.20 19.86
N THR A 560 -2.47 17.17 20.38
CA THR A 560 -1.64 18.35 20.61
C THR A 560 -0.70 18.59 19.45
N ASP A 561 -0.15 19.80 19.36
CA ASP A 561 0.86 20.15 18.37
C ASP A 561 2.16 19.39 18.62
N CYS A 562 2.77 18.87 17.54
CA CYS A 562 3.93 17.99 17.66
C CYS A 562 5.26 18.71 17.96
N ALA A 563 5.31 20.03 17.90
CA ALA A 563 6.48 20.89 18.13
C ALA A 563 7.72 20.60 17.25
N GLN A 564 7.59 19.76 16.18
CA GLN A 564 8.72 19.33 15.35
C GLN A 564 8.48 19.38 13.84
N CYS A 565 7.26 19.64 13.39
CA CYS A 565 6.95 19.86 11.97
C CYS A 565 7.34 21.27 11.52
N ASP A 566 7.38 21.50 10.22
CA ASP A 566 7.65 22.80 9.61
C ASP A 566 6.75 23.91 10.23
N VAL A 567 5.44 23.70 10.26
CA VAL A 567 4.48 24.67 10.80
C VAL A 567 4.74 25.01 12.28
N CYS A 568 4.98 23.99 13.12
CA CYS A 568 5.26 24.23 14.55
C CYS A 568 6.58 24.99 14.76
N LEU A 569 7.61 24.68 13.98
CA LEU A 569 8.91 25.35 14.07
C LEU A 569 8.82 26.81 13.60
N ASP A 570 8.09 27.08 12.53
CA ASP A 570 7.87 28.43 12.03
C ASP A 570 7.04 29.28 12.99
N THR A 571 5.99 28.71 13.58
CA THR A 571 5.17 29.38 14.60
C THR A 571 5.99 29.68 15.85
N ASN A 572 6.83 28.75 16.34
CA ASN A 572 7.69 28.97 17.49
C ASN A 572 8.79 29.99 17.21
N SER A 573 9.35 30.00 16.00
CA SER A 573 10.34 31.00 15.60
C SER A 573 9.73 32.40 15.51
N SER A 574 8.51 32.52 14.98
CA SER A 574 7.79 33.80 14.92
C SER A 574 7.36 34.27 16.30
N LYS A 575 6.86 33.43 17.19
CA LYS A 575 6.55 33.78 18.58
C LYS A 575 7.77 34.23 19.36
N THR A 576 8.89 33.48 19.26
CA THR A 576 10.14 33.85 19.94
C THR A 576 10.71 35.19 19.44
N ALA A 577 10.54 35.50 18.15
CA ALA A 577 10.96 36.82 17.63
C ALA A 577 10.01 37.94 18.02
N ALA A 578 8.71 37.74 18.01
CA ALA A 578 7.71 38.69 18.45
C ALA A 578 7.78 38.91 19.98
N ASP A 579 7.87 37.81 20.76
CA ASP A 579 8.01 37.92 22.24
C ASP A 579 9.28 38.69 22.65
N LYS A 580 10.41 38.46 21.96
CA LYS A 580 11.63 39.24 22.21
C LYS A 580 11.48 40.69 21.84
N GLN A 581 10.76 41.05 20.80
CA GLN A 581 10.50 42.43 20.43
C GLN A 581 9.55 43.10 21.44
N ILE A 582 8.53 42.40 21.92
CA ILE A 582 7.62 42.86 22.98
C ILE A 582 8.39 43.07 24.29
N ASP A 583 9.26 42.13 24.69
CA ASP A 583 10.11 42.23 25.89
C ASP A 583 11.05 43.45 25.85
N VAL A 584 11.62 43.73 24.67
CA VAL A 584 12.45 44.92 24.46
C VAL A 584 11.63 46.21 24.53
N ALA A 585 10.42 46.20 23.95
CA ALA A 585 9.50 47.32 24.01
C ALA A 585 9.04 47.60 25.48
N GLN A 586 8.69 46.55 26.23
CA GLN A 586 8.33 46.66 27.66
C GLN A 586 9.46 47.28 28.47
N LYS A 587 10.69 46.81 28.30
CA LYS A 587 11.87 47.37 28.99
C LYS A 587 12.10 48.85 28.63
N ALA A 588 11.91 49.20 27.35
CA ALA A 588 12.04 50.58 26.91
C ALA A 588 10.97 51.49 27.51
N ILE A 589 9.71 51.02 27.56
CA ILE A 589 8.60 51.74 28.22
C ILE A 589 8.85 51.92 29.70
N MET A 590 9.20 50.87 30.42
CA MET A 590 9.51 50.93 31.86
C MET A 590 10.68 51.86 32.17
N ASN A 591 11.69 51.91 31.29
CA ASN A 591 12.81 52.85 31.44
C ASN A 591 12.36 54.34 31.31
N ILE A 592 11.40 54.63 30.42
CA ILE A 592 10.84 55.98 30.28
C ILE A 592 10.07 56.36 31.55
N LEU A 593 9.29 55.42 32.10
CA LEU A 593 8.45 55.65 33.29
C LEU A 593 9.23 55.59 34.62
N ALA A 594 10.49 55.18 34.57
CA ALA A 594 11.32 55.01 35.76
C ALA A 594 11.61 56.35 36.53
N ASP A 595 11.32 57.51 35.93
CA ASP A 595 11.45 58.84 36.61
C ASP A 595 10.28 59.13 37.51
N GLY A 596 9.25 58.32 37.60
CA GLY A 596 8.07 58.43 38.43
C GLY A 596 7.09 59.53 38.02
N LYS A 597 7.22 60.09 36.81
CA LYS A 597 6.30 61.13 36.30
C LYS A 597 5.25 60.53 35.38
N LYS A 598 4.17 61.31 35.15
CA LYS A 598 3.18 60.98 34.11
C LYS A 598 3.71 61.37 32.76
N HIS A 599 3.86 60.34 31.84
CA HIS A 599 4.29 60.50 30.46
C HIS A 599 3.11 60.40 29.52
N ASN A 600 3.11 61.17 28.43
CA ASN A 600 2.08 61.05 27.44
C ASN A 600 2.36 59.79 26.57
N VAL A 601 1.32 59.04 26.20
CA VAL A 601 1.43 57.85 25.34
C VAL A 601 2.16 58.16 24.04
N THR A 602 2.07 59.39 23.51
CA THR A 602 2.80 59.82 22.31
C THR A 602 4.33 59.84 22.51
N GLU A 603 4.84 60.00 23.71
CA GLU A 603 6.29 59.93 24.00
C GLU A 603 6.79 58.49 23.88
N VAL A 604 5.98 57.55 24.34
CA VAL A 604 6.29 56.11 24.22
C VAL A 604 6.21 55.62 22.77
N LEU A 605 5.29 56.19 21.98
CA LEU A 605 5.19 55.86 20.53
C LEU A 605 6.34 56.43 19.68
N GLN A 606 7.21 57.28 20.26
CA GLN A 606 8.44 57.76 19.60
C GLN A 606 9.63 56.80 19.77
N ILE A 607 9.49 55.72 20.52
CA ILE A 607 10.48 54.65 20.55
C ILE A 607 10.69 54.13 19.11
N MET A 608 11.95 54.00 18.69
CA MET A 608 12.30 53.50 17.34
C MET A 608 12.00 51.99 17.19
N MET A 609 10.73 51.61 17.29
CA MET A 609 10.22 50.27 17.13
C MET A 609 8.90 50.28 16.33
N ASN A 610 8.45 49.11 15.88
CA ASN A 610 7.16 48.98 15.22
C ASN A 610 6.04 49.38 16.18
N ARG A 611 5.10 50.24 15.73
CA ARG A 611 3.99 50.76 16.57
C ARG A 611 3.07 49.67 17.09
N ASP A 612 2.86 48.58 16.31
CA ASP A 612 2.04 47.46 16.73
C ASP A 612 2.68 46.73 17.92
N VAL A 613 4.01 46.52 17.89
CA VAL A 613 4.77 45.91 18.99
C VAL A 613 4.75 46.79 20.27
N ILE A 614 4.80 48.10 20.10
CA ILE A 614 4.68 49.04 21.25
C ILE A 614 3.26 49.00 21.81
N GLY A 615 2.24 48.89 20.93
CA GLY A 615 0.85 48.73 21.34
C GLY A 615 0.63 47.47 22.16
N ASP A 616 1.08 46.32 21.66
CA ASP A 616 0.98 45.04 22.37
C ASP A 616 1.73 45.05 23.71
N ALA A 617 2.89 45.71 23.76
CA ALA A 617 3.69 45.86 24.99
C ALA A 617 2.98 46.74 26.02
N LEU A 618 2.34 47.81 25.58
CA LEU A 618 1.54 48.69 26.46
C LEU A 618 0.31 47.95 26.98
N GLU A 619 -0.42 47.28 26.13
CA GLU A 619 -1.60 46.49 26.51
C GLU A 619 -1.26 45.42 27.54
N TYR A 620 -0.14 44.73 27.37
CA TYR A 620 0.37 43.77 28.34
C TYR A 620 0.70 44.40 29.68
N LEU A 621 1.46 45.53 29.69
CA LEU A 621 1.86 46.22 30.94
C LEU A 621 0.65 46.78 31.72
N VAL A 622 -0.39 47.22 31.02
CA VAL A 622 -1.65 47.66 31.63
C VAL A 622 -2.45 46.48 32.20
N HIS A 623 -2.52 45.36 31.43
CA HIS A 623 -3.27 44.19 31.86
C HIS A 623 -2.65 43.50 33.09
N GLU A 624 -1.32 43.51 33.18
CA GLU A 624 -0.58 42.98 34.34
C GLU A 624 -0.49 44.01 35.50
N GLU A 625 -1.20 45.14 35.43
CA GLU A 625 -1.21 46.20 36.46
C GLU A 625 0.19 46.76 36.78
N LEU A 626 1.14 46.65 35.83
CA LEU A 626 2.51 47.14 36.00
C LEU A 626 2.63 48.64 35.71
N ILE A 627 1.68 49.20 34.98
CA ILE A 627 1.56 50.66 34.73
C ILE A 627 0.11 51.10 34.86
N ASN A 628 -0.07 52.38 35.28
CA ASN A 628 -1.38 53.01 35.41
C ASN A 628 -1.66 53.90 34.20
N VAL A 629 -2.93 54.02 33.82
CA VAL A 629 -3.39 54.87 32.69
C VAL A 629 -4.39 55.91 33.23
N ASP A 630 -4.14 57.19 32.91
CA ASP A 630 -5.02 58.27 33.21
C ASP A 630 -5.22 59.12 31.94
N GLY A 631 -6.28 58.84 31.21
CA GLY A 631 -6.55 59.41 29.88
C GLY A 631 -5.46 59.12 28.86
N SER A 632 -4.71 60.12 28.43
CA SER A 632 -3.59 59.98 27.48
C SER A 632 -2.23 59.85 28.19
N TYR A 633 -2.20 59.70 29.50
CA TYR A 633 -0.98 59.60 30.30
C TYR A 633 -0.82 58.24 30.93
N ILE A 634 0.42 57.78 30.99
CA ILE A 634 0.84 56.52 31.62
C ILE A 634 1.91 56.82 32.69
N PHE A 635 1.90 56.05 33.78
CA PHE A 635 2.84 56.17 34.87
C PHE A 635 2.94 54.84 35.65
N LEU A 636 4.00 54.72 36.45
CA LEU A 636 4.22 53.57 37.32
C LEU A 636 3.30 53.59 38.55
#